data_c5528f1a5fb8a67765f4a43c5f032520
#
_entry.id   c5528f1a5fb8a67765f4a43c5f032520
#
_cell.length_a   1.000
_cell.length_b   1.000
_cell.length_c   1.000
_cell.angle_alpha   90.00
_cell.angle_beta   90.00
_cell.angle_gamma   90.00
#
_symmetry.space_group_name_H-M   'P 1'
#
loop_
_entity.id
_entity.type
_entity.pdbx_description
1 polymer ?
#
loop_
_entity_poly.entity_id
_entity_poly.type
_entity_poly.pdbx_seq_one_letter_code
_entity_poly.pdbx_strand_id
1 'polypeptide(L)'
;WAYSDVKDLGDDNLGMLPIYIGVDGEENQGLCTGSENFWCVNNTSSDEDIQATLDFLYWCVTSDKGTSAMADDMGFVIPFKKAKDSTNPLIGIANDYVAAGKTSVDWCFSTMPSEEWKNGVGSALTAYAAGTGDWNAVVTAFVDGWAKEYKLANG
;
A
#
# COMPACT_ATOMS: atom_id res chain seq x y z
N TRP A 1 -8.36 -2.55 -4.42
CA TRP A 1 -9.55 -1.90 -3.85
C TRP A 1 -9.99 -0.67 -4.67
N ALA A 2 -9.07 0.17 -5.11
CA ALA A 2 -9.38 1.41 -5.84
C ALA A 2 -10.16 1.19 -7.15
N TYR A 3 -10.06 0.00 -7.76
CA TYR A 3 -10.81 -0.30 -8.99
C TYR A 3 -12.33 -0.17 -8.79
N SER A 4 -12.85 -0.53 -7.62
CA SER A 4 -14.28 -0.39 -7.33
C SER A 4 -14.79 1.06 -7.44
N ASP A 5 -13.91 2.03 -7.19
CA ASP A 5 -14.23 3.45 -7.20
C ASP A 5 -14.19 4.07 -8.61
N VAL A 6 -13.47 3.42 -9.54
CA VAL A 6 -13.22 3.97 -10.89
C VAL A 6 -13.73 3.11 -12.04
N LYS A 7 -14.25 1.91 -11.78
CA LYS A 7 -14.71 0.95 -12.82
C LYS A 7 -15.77 1.53 -13.77
N ASP A 8 -16.59 2.45 -13.29
CA ASP A 8 -17.65 3.06 -14.08
C ASP A 8 -17.12 3.99 -15.20
N LEU A 9 -15.83 4.31 -15.16
CA LEU A 9 -15.15 5.06 -16.23
C LEU A 9 -14.85 4.19 -17.45
N GLY A 10 -14.95 2.87 -17.31
CA GLY A 10 -14.62 1.87 -18.33
C GLY A 10 -13.12 1.51 -18.32
N ASP A 11 -12.83 0.23 -18.44
CA ASP A 11 -11.47 -0.32 -18.29
C ASP A 11 -10.45 0.29 -19.24
N ASP A 12 -10.86 0.58 -20.47
CA ASP A 12 -10.00 1.20 -21.51
C ASP A 12 -9.60 2.64 -21.18
N ASN A 13 -10.26 3.27 -20.22
CA ASN A 13 -9.96 4.64 -19.77
C ASN A 13 -9.15 4.69 -18.48
N LEU A 14 -8.74 3.54 -17.96
CA LEU A 14 -7.98 3.44 -16.73
C LEU A 14 -6.49 3.27 -17.01
N GLY A 15 -5.67 3.88 -16.16
CA GLY A 15 -4.23 3.75 -16.19
C GLY A 15 -3.62 3.88 -14.81
N MET A 16 -2.38 3.41 -14.66
CA MET A 16 -1.57 3.59 -13.46
C MET A 16 -0.23 4.17 -13.86
N LEU A 17 0.26 5.10 -13.07
CA LEU A 17 1.56 5.73 -13.28
C LEU A 17 2.40 5.60 -12.01
N PRO A 18 3.72 5.39 -12.15
CA PRO A 18 4.64 5.54 -11.03
C PRO A 18 4.57 6.94 -10.44
N ILE A 19 4.89 7.06 -9.17
CA ILE A 19 5.03 8.37 -8.51
C ILE A 19 6.46 8.85 -8.75
N TYR A 20 6.62 9.82 -9.64
CA TYR A 20 7.90 10.46 -9.92
C TYR A 20 8.08 11.72 -9.05
N ILE A 21 9.25 11.90 -8.49
CA ILE A 21 9.61 13.07 -7.66
C ILE A 21 10.65 13.98 -8.32
N GLY A 22 11.09 13.65 -9.53
CA GLY A 22 11.98 14.48 -10.34
C GLY A 22 13.46 14.32 -10.01
N VAL A 23 13.88 13.12 -9.61
CA VAL A 23 15.30 12.80 -9.36
C VAL A 23 15.90 11.94 -10.46
N ASP A 24 17.22 11.99 -10.61
CA ASP A 24 17.94 11.19 -11.60
C ASP A 24 17.74 9.68 -11.33
N GLY A 25 17.49 8.92 -12.38
CA GLY A 25 17.33 7.45 -12.32
C GLY A 25 15.88 6.98 -12.17
N GLU A 26 14.91 7.89 -12.11
CA GLU A 26 13.48 7.54 -12.03
C GLU A 26 12.92 6.92 -13.32
N GLU A 27 13.60 7.06 -14.45
CA GLU A 27 13.16 6.54 -15.76
C GLU A 27 12.95 5.03 -15.77
N ASN A 28 13.59 4.31 -14.85
CA ASN A 28 13.41 2.86 -14.67
C ASN A 28 12.49 2.49 -13.51
N GLN A 29 11.89 3.48 -12.85
CA GLN A 29 10.99 3.24 -11.73
C GLN A 29 9.68 2.61 -12.19
N GLY A 30 9.24 1.59 -11.47
CA GLY A 30 7.91 0.99 -11.55
C GLY A 30 6.95 1.53 -10.51
N LEU A 31 5.88 0.81 -10.30
CA LEU A 31 4.86 1.18 -9.32
C LEU A 31 5.34 0.95 -7.89
N CYS A 32 4.81 1.74 -6.95
CA CYS A 32 4.96 1.46 -5.53
C CYS A 32 4.23 0.16 -5.18
N THR A 33 4.91 -0.71 -4.44
CA THR A 33 4.38 -2.00 -4.03
C THR A 33 4.85 -2.36 -2.62
N GLY A 34 4.28 -3.40 -2.05
CA GLY A 34 4.65 -3.91 -0.73
C GLY A 34 3.47 -4.61 -0.08
N SER A 35 3.72 -5.27 1.04
CA SER A 35 2.67 -5.88 1.85
C SER A 35 2.09 -4.86 2.82
N GLU A 36 0.79 -4.62 2.74
CA GLU A 36 0.10 -3.63 3.57
C GLU A 36 -0.85 -4.27 4.58
N ASN A 37 -1.41 -5.44 4.23
CA ASN A 37 -2.39 -6.12 5.04
C ASN A 37 -1.81 -7.43 5.56
N PHE A 38 -1.82 -7.60 6.87
CA PHE A 38 -1.29 -8.77 7.54
C PHE A 38 -2.37 -9.42 8.41
N TRP A 39 -2.38 -10.74 8.42
CA TRP A 39 -3.12 -11.48 9.44
C TRP A 39 -2.22 -11.74 10.64
N CYS A 40 -2.72 -11.41 11.80
CA CYS A 40 -2.03 -11.66 13.06
C CYS A 40 -2.78 -12.74 13.84
N VAL A 41 -2.06 -13.77 14.28
CA VAL A 41 -2.60 -14.81 15.17
C VAL A 41 -2.31 -14.41 16.60
N ASN A 42 -3.35 -14.38 17.45
CA ASN A 42 -3.16 -14.07 18.86
C ASN A 42 -2.45 -15.26 19.55
N ASN A 43 -1.19 -15.07 19.92
CA ASN A 43 -0.37 -16.09 20.56
C ASN A 43 -0.67 -16.34 22.06
N THR A 44 -1.62 -15.59 22.64
CA THR A 44 -2.08 -15.79 24.02
C THR A 44 -3.37 -16.59 24.11
N SER A 45 -3.96 -16.98 22.98
CA SER A 45 -5.11 -17.87 22.91
C SER A 45 -4.72 -19.31 23.23
N SER A 46 -5.72 -20.19 23.41
CA SER A 46 -5.46 -21.62 23.57
C SER A 46 -4.83 -22.23 22.30
N ASP A 47 -4.08 -23.31 22.42
CA ASP A 47 -3.49 -24.01 21.28
C ASP A 47 -4.55 -24.46 20.27
N GLU A 48 -5.74 -24.84 20.75
CA GLU A 48 -6.87 -25.24 19.91
C GLU A 48 -7.39 -24.06 19.07
N ASP A 49 -7.53 -22.86 19.68
CA ASP A 49 -7.98 -21.66 18.97
C ASP A 49 -6.93 -21.17 17.96
N ILE A 50 -5.66 -21.25 18.33
CA ILE A 50 -4.55 -20.93 17.43
C ILE A 50 -4.59 -21.86 16.22
N GLN A 51 -4.72 -23.19 16.44
CA GLN A 51 -4.78 -24.16 15.34
C GLN A 51 -6.01 -23.93 14.46
N ALA A 52 -7.18 -23.69 15.03
CA ALA A 52 -8.38 -23.40 14.27
C ALA A 52 -8.22 -22.11 13.42
N THR A 53 -7.56 -21.10 13.96
CA THR A 53 -7.23 -19.87 13.23
C THR A 53 -6.30 -20.16 12.04
N LEU A 54 -5.24 -20.94 12.26
CA LEU A 54 -4.30 -21.31 11.19
C LEU A 54 -4.98 -22.17 10.11
N ASP A 55 -5.86 -23.07 10.48
CA ASP A 55 -6.62 -23.90 9.53
C ASP A 55 -7.57 -23.04 8.70
N PHE A 56 -8.22 -22.04 9.29
CA PHE A 56 -9.04 -21.08 8.57
C PHE A 56 -8.22 -20.23 7.60
N LEU A 57 -7.09 -19.68 8.02
CA LEU A 57 -6.18 -18.91 7.15
C LEU A 57 -5.65 -19.78 6.01
N TYR A 58 -5.28 -21.02 6.30
CA TYR A 58 -4.84 -21.97 5.28
C TYR A 58 -5.96 -22.25 4.25
N TRP A 59 -7.19 -22.45 4.74
CA TRP A 59 -8.35 -22.60 3.86
C TRP A 59 -8.58 -21.35 2.98
N CYS A 60 -8.47 -20.16 3.54
CA CYS A 60 -8.60 -18.90 2.77
C CYS A 60 -7.64 -18.85 1.58
N VAL A 61 -6.38 -19.26 1.77
CA VAL A 61 -5.33 -19.13 0.73
C VAL A 61 -5.18 -20.36 -0.17
N THR A 62 -5.91 -21.45 0.09
CA THR A 62 -5.74 -22.70 -0.67
C THR A 62 -7.02 -23.27 -1.27
N SER A 63 -8.20 -22.91 -0.75
CA SER A 63 -9.48 -23.37 -1.31
C SER A 63 -9.94 -22.49 -2.46
N ASP A 64 -10.66 -23.08 -3.42
CA ASP A 64 -11.24 -22.34 -4.55
C ASP A 64 -12.17 -21.21 -4.08
N LYS A 65 -12.95 -21.47 -3.01
CA LYS A 65 -13.86 -20.48 -2.45
C LYS A 65 -13.12 -19.33 -1.76
N GLY A 66 -12.12 -19.65 -0.96
CA GLY A 66 -11.30 -18.63 -0.26
C GLY A 66 -10.52 -17.76 -1.24
N THR A 67 -9.83 -18.37 -2.20
CA THR A 67 -9.04 -17.64 -3.19
C THR A 67 -9.91 -16.81 -4.12
N SER A 68 -11.11 -17.30 -4.53
CA SER A 68 -12.06 -16.51 -5.30
C SER A 68 -12.62 -15.33 -4.53
N ALA A 69 -13.03 -15.53 -3.28
CA ALA A 69 -13.53 -14.42 -2.45
C ALA A 69 -12.48 -13.31 -2.28
N MET A 70 -11.24 -13.68 -2.02
CA MET A 70 -10.16 -12.69 -1.87
C MET A 70 -9.84 -11.96 -3.18
N ALA A 71 -9.77 -12.67 -4.31
CA ALA A 71 -9.43 -12.07 -5.59
C ALA A 71 -10.58 -11.28 -6.22
N ASP A 72 -11.79 -11.87 -6.25
CA ASP A 72 -12.91 -11.33 -7.00
C ASP A 72 -13.77 -10.37 -6.16
N ASP A 73 -14.08 -10.74 -4.89
CA ASP A 73 -15.00 -9.97 -4.07
C ASP A 73 -14.26 -8.85 -3.30
N MET A 74 -13.03 -9.13 -2.83
CA MET A 74 -12.22 -8.19 -2.03
C MET A 74 -11.19 -7.42 -2.86
N GLY A 75 -10.90 -7.87 -4.09
CA GLY A 75 -9.93 -7.22 -4.97
C GLY A 75 -8.48 -7.31 -4.47
N PHE A 76 -8.14 -8.34 -3.68
CA PHE A 76 -6.80 -8.50 -3.14
C PHE A 76 -5.84 -9.10 -4.17
N VAL A 77 -4.62 -8.59 -4.17
CA VAL A 77 -3.48 -9.24 -4.81
C VAL A 77 -2.83 -10.17 -3.79
N ILE A 78 -2.91 -11.47 -4.02
CA ILE A 78 -2.54 -12.47 -3.02
C ILE A 78 -1.18 -13.08 -3.37
N PRO A 79 -0.15 -12.93 -2.51
CA PRO A 79 1.21 -13.37 -2.81
C PRO A 79 1.44 -14.87 -2.58
N PHE A 80 0.40 -15.70 -2.66
CA PHE A 80 0.51 -17.14 -2.44
C PHE A 80 0.40 -17.91 -3.76
N LYS A 81 1.13 -19.01 -3.87
CA LYS A 81 1.25 -19.80 -5.12
C LYS A 81 -0.07 -20.37 -5.66
N LYS A 82 -1.10 -20.52 -4.80
CA LYS A 82 -2.43 -21.01 -5.18
C LYS A 82 -3.45 -19.87 -5.32
N ALA A 83 -3.01 -18.62 -5.25
CA ALA A 83 -3.90 -17.49 -5.44
C ALA A 83 -4.56 -17.57 -6.83
N LYS A 84 -5.82 -17.18 -6.88
CA LYS A 84 -6.50 -16.97 -8.15
C LYS A 84 -5.99 -15.67 -8.77
N ASP A 85 -5.77 -15.69 -10.07
CA ASP A 85 -5.47 -14.46 -10.81
C ASP A 85 -6.67 -13.52 -10.73
N SER A 86 -6.41 -12.27 -10.42
CA SER A 86 -7.46 -11.26 -10.37
C SER A 86 -7.85 -10.81 -11.77
N THR A 87 -9.14 -10.58 -11.97
CA THR A 87 -9.68 -9.99 -13.22
C THR A 87 -9.62 -8.46 -13.21
N ASN A 88 -9.10 -7.85 -12.15
CA ASN A 88 -8.96 -6.41 -12.03
C ASN A 88 -7.94 -5.87 -13.06
N PRO A 89 -8.35 -4.99 -14.00
CA PRO A 89 -7.48 -4.49 -15.06
C PRO A 89 -6.27 -3.71 -14.54
N LEU A 90 -6.37 -3.07 -13.39
CA LEU A 90 -5.23 -2.36 -12.78
C LEU A 90 -4.09 -3.32 -12.41
N ILE A 91 -4.41 -4.57 -12.07
CA ILE A 91 -3.38 -5.60 -11.80
C ILE A 91 -2.67 -6.01 -13.09
N GLY A 92 -3.41 -6.08 -14.21
CA GLY A 92 -2.79 -6.28 -15.53
C GLY A 92 -1.76 -5.20 -15.84
N ILE A 93 -2.13 -3.93 -15.65
CA ILE A 93 -1.21 -2.79 -15.85
C ILE A 93 0.02 -2.91 -14.92
N ALA A 94 -0.18 -3.29 -13.65
CA ALA A 94 0.94 -3.48 -12.73
C ALA A 94 1.89 -4.59 -13.19
N ASN A 95 1.35 -5.69 -13.70
CA ASN A 95 2.15 -6.79 -14.25
C ASN A 95 2.93 -6.37 -15.50
N ASP A 96 2.38 -5.49 -16.32
CA ASP A 96 3.06 -4.95 -17.51
C ASP A 96 4.31 -4.14 -17.13
N TYR A 97 4.25 -3.35 -16.04
CA TYR A 97 5.43 -2.66 -15.52
C TYR A 97 6.54 -3.64 -15.11
N VAL A 98 6.17 -4.72 -14.44
CA VAL A 98 7.12 -5.78 -14.05
C VAL A 98 7.69 -6.48 -15.26
N ALA A 99 6.84 -6.84 -16.24
CA ALA A 99 7.26 -7.49 -17.48
C ALA A 99 8.17 -6.61 -18.34
N ALA A 100 7.98 -5.28 -18.29
CA ALA A 100 8.86 -4.30 -18.93
C ALA A 100 10.19 -4.10 -18.19
N GLY A 101 10.45 -4.82 -17.11
CA GLY A 101 11.71 -4.75 -16.35
C GLY A 101 11.83 -3.49 -15.47
N LYS A 102 10.72 -2.81 -15.19
CA LYS A 102 10.72 -1.66 -14.29
C LYS A 102 10.94 -2.09 -12.85
N THR A 103 11.69 -1.31 -12.10
CA THR A 103 12.01 -1.59 -10.69
C THR A 103 10.90 -1.07 -9.79
N SER A 104 10.23 -1.97 -9.07
CA SER A 104 9.23 -1.60 -8.07
C SER A 104 9.85 -0.81 -6.93
N VAL A 105 9.08 0.11 -6.36
CA VAL A 105 9.45 0.90 -5.19
C VAL A 105 8.67 0.40 -3.99
N ASP A 106 9.37 0.06 -2.92
CA ASP A 106 8.74 -0.44 -1.71
C ASP A 106 8.15 0.68 -0.87
N TRP A 107 6.99 0.42 -0.26
CA TRP A 107 6.42 1.29 0.74
C TRP A 107 7.29 1.32 2.00
N CYS A 108 7.55 2.52 2.51
CA CYS A 108 8.39 2.75 3.69
C CYS A 108 7.58 3.10 4.95
N PHE A 109 6.38 2.57 5.10
CA PHE A 109 5.50 2.91 6.22
C PHE A 109 6.13 2.69 7.60
N SER A 110 6.96 1.66 7.76
CA SER A 110 7.65 1.37 9.02
C SER A 110 8.69 2.42 9.42
N THR A 111 9.09 3.28 8.51
CA THR A 111 10.04 4.36 8.78
C THR A 111 9.37 5.67 9.15
N MET A 112 8.07 5.80 8.94
CA MET A 112 7.33 7.00 9.33
C MET A 112 7.19 7.07 10.85
N PRO A 113 7.43 8.24 11.47
CA PRO A 113 7.45 8.35 12.92
C PRO A 113 6.08 8.19 13.56
N SER A 114 5.02 8.76 12.97
CA SER A 114 3.65 8.65 13.49
C SER A 114 2.61 9.07 12.46
N GLU A 115 1.35 8.70 12.70
CA GLU A 115 0.20 9.20 11.93
C GLU A 115 0.00 10.70 12.13
N GLU A 116 0.28 11.24 13.32
CA GLU A 116 0.19 12.68 13.60
C GLU A 116 1.16 13.46 12.72
N TRP A 117 2.41 13.01 12.63
CA TRP A 117 3.40 13.60 11.74
C TRP A 117 2.95 13.55 10.27
N LYS A 118 2.51 12.39 9.79
CA LYS A 118 2.04 12.21 8.41
C LYS A 118 0.90 13.18 8.07
N ASN A 119 -0.08 13.30 8.95
CA ASN A 119 -1.23 14.19 8.77
C ASN A 119 -0.81 15.66 8.82
N GLY A 120 0.13 16.02 9.66
CA GLY A 120 0.70 17.38 9.74
C GLY A 120 1.40 17.78 8.45
N VAL A 121 2.23 16.90 7.90
CA VAL A 121 2.91 17.10 6.60
C VAL A 121 1.87 17.20 5.47
N GLY A 122 0.89 16.30 5.42
CA GLY A 122 -0.18 16.32 4.44
C GLY A 122 -0.99 17.61 4.46
N SER A 123 -1.30 18.11 5.65
CA SER A 123 -2.01 19.40 5.82
C SER A 123 -1.19 20.58 5.31
N ALA A 124 0.12 20.62 5.61
CA ALA A 124 1.01 21.66 5.14
C ALA A 124 1.18 21.63 3.61
N LEU A 125 1.30 20.44 3.00
CA LEU A 125 1.33 20.27 1.54
C LEU A 125 0.03 20.72 0.89
N THR A 126 -1.12 20.39 1.47
CA THR A 126 -2.43 20.80 0.97
C THR A 126 -2.58 22.34 1.01
N ALA A 127 -2.17 22.96 2.11
CA ALA A 127 -2.19 24.43 2.23
C ALA A 127 -1.25 25.09 1.22
N TYR A 128 -0.06 24.53 1.00
CA TYR A 128 0.86 25.02 -0.02
C TYR A 128 0.27 24.92 -1.44
N ALA A 129 -0.29 23.76 -1.79
CA ALA A 129 -0.91 23.54 -3.09
C ALA A 129 -2.12 24.46 -3.33
N ALA A 130 -2.88 24.79 -2.29
CA ALA A 130 -4.00 25.71 -2.33
C ALA A 130 -3.59 27.20 -2.34
N GLY A 131 -2.29 27.52 -2.23
CA GLY A 131 -1.80 28.89 -2.15
C GLY A 131 -2.10 29.59 -0.82
N THR A 132 -2.49 28.86 0.23
CA THR A 132 -2.81 29.39 1.57
C THR A 132 -1.69 29.17 2.59
N GLY A 133 -0.64 28.44 2.23
CA GLY A 133 0.56 28.17 3.01
C GLY A 133 1.82 28.37 2.19
N ASP A 134 2.98 28.35 2.84
CA ASP A 134 4.28 28.46 2.20
C ASP A 134 5.09 27.15 2.28
N TRP A 135 6.15 27.06 1.47
CA TRP A 135 7.02 25.87 1.45
C TRP A 135 7.79 25.68 2.75
N ASN A 136 8.11 26.74 3.48
CA ASN A 136 8.82 26.63 4.76
C ASN A 136 7.95 25.90 5.80
N ALA A 137 6.63 26.12 5.77
CA ALA A 137 5.72 25.38 6.63
C ALA A 137 5.76 23.86 6.34
N VAL A 138 5.86 23.47 5.05
CA VAL A 138 6.02 22.06 4.66
C VAL A 138 7.35 21.49 5.17
N VAL A 139 8.46 22.21 4.97
CA VAL A 139 9.78 21.81 5.44
C VAL A 139 9.80 21.65 6.97
N THR A 140 9.24 22.61 7.70
CA THR A 140 9.13 22.55 9.16
C THR A 140 8.31 21.35 9.62
N ALA A 141 7.12 21.13 9.02
CA ALA A 141 6.28 19.99 9.35
C ALA A 141 7.01 18.66 9.10
N PHE A 142 7.77 18.56 8.02
CA PHE A 142 8.50 17.35 7.67
C PHE A 142 9.72 17.15 8.57
N VAL A 143 10.66 18.10 8.58
CA VAL A 143 11.98 17.93 9.20
C VAL A 143 11.91 18.05 10.72
N ASP A 144 11.34 19.16 11.22
CA ASP A 144 11.28 19.42 12.66
C ASP A 144 10.26 18.49 13.33
N GLY A 145 9.17 18.20 12.63
CA GLY A 145 8.16 17.22 13.06
C GLY A 145 8.77 15.83 13.22
N TRP A 146 9.54 15.36 12.23
CA TRP A 146 10.23 14.06 12.33
C TRP A 146 11.22 14.05 13.51
N ALA A 147 12.05 15.08 13.64
CA ALA A 147 13.03 15.16 14.72
C ALA A 147 12.36 15.15 16.10
N LYS A 148 11.20 15.79 16.24
CA LYS A 148 10.40 15.78 17.48
C LYS A 148 9.91 14.36 17.81
N GLU A 149 9.27 13.71 16.84
CA GLU A 149 8.73 12.36 17.04
C GLU A 149 9.83 11.33 17.32
N TYR A 150 10.97 11.45 16.62
CA TYR A 150 12.14 10.59 16.88
C TYR A 150 12.63 10.70 18.32
N LYS A 151 12.70 11.92 18.86
CA LYS A 151 13.08 12.14 20.26
C LYS A 151 12.07 11.56 21.25
N LEU A 152 10.78 11.65 20.95
CA LEU A 152 9.74 11.07 21.79
C LEU A 152 9.80 9.54 21.82
N ALA A 153 10.15 8.92 20.70
CA ALA A 153 10.22 7.46 20.59
C ALA A 153 11.52 6.86 21.17
N ASN A 154 12.62 7.63 21.18
CA ASN A 154 13.94 7.12 21.56
C ASN A 154 14.52 7.75 22.85
N GLY A 155 13.79 8.61 23.52
CA GLY A 155 14.11 9.13 24.86
C GLY A 155 14.92 10.35 24.92
#